data_e15aa7690227fbef861c6abb469fef71
#
_entry.id   e15aa7690227fbef861c6abb469fef71
#
_cell.length_a   1.000
_cell.length_b   1.000
_cell.length_c   1.000
_cell.angle_alpha   90.00
_cell.angle_beta   90.00
_cell.angle_gamma   90.00
#
_symmetry.space_group_name_H-M   'P 1'
#
loop_
_entity.id
_entity.type
_entity.pdbx_description
1 polymer ?
#
loop_
_entity_poly.entity_id
_entity_poly.type
_entity_poly.pdbx_seq_one_letter_code
_entity_poly.pdbx_strand_id
1 'polypeptide(L)'
;DRFTTGSSIMPQKKNPDVPELARGKTGRVVGHLMGLITLMKGQPLAYNKDNQEDKEPLFDTVDTLKDTLRIFSEMVGGQLNPATGRKEGGITVNAAAMEAAVKKGYATATDLADYLVKKGLPFRDAHEVVAHAVKTAQGLGVDLSELPLETLQKFDSRIEADVFGPLSLQGSLNA
;
A
#
# COMPACT_ATOMS: atom_id res chain seq x y z
N ASP A 1 8.15 5.02 -17.39
CA ASP A 1 8.03 6.13 -18.35
C ASP A 1 6.84 6.01 -19.32
N ARG A 2 6.44 4.81 -19.76
CA ARG A 2 5.37 4.60 -20.75
C ARG A 2 4.00 5.15 -20.31
N PHE A 3 3.72 5.17 -19.01
CA PHE A 3 2.43 5.56 -18.41
C PHE A 3 2.50 6.91 -17.69
N THR A 4 3.50 7.72 -18.01
CA THR A 4 3.70 9.05 -17.44
C THR A 4 3.92 10.06 -18.56
N THR A 5 3.49 11.31 -18.33
CA THR A 5 3.82 12.42 -19.23
C THR A 5 4.84 13.35 -18.60
N GLY A 6 5.64 13.98 -19.44
CA GLY A 6 6.59 15.00 -19.02
C GLY A 6 5.94 16.36 -18.82
N SER A 7 6.77 17.34 -18.49
CA SER A 7 6.39 18.75 -18.43
C SER A 7 7.19 19.54 -19.44
N SER A 8 6.56 20.52 -20.09
CA SER A 8 7.26 21.43 -21.03
C SER A 8 8.21 22.40 -20.33
N ILE A 9 8.04 22.63 -19.02
CA ILE A 9 8.83 23.60 -18.24
C ILE A 9 9.84 22.90 -17.33
N MET A 10 9.49 21.71 -16.83
CA MET A 10 10.31 20.95 -15.88
C MET A 10 10.72 19.61 -16.50
N PRO A 11 11.90 19.50 -17.14
CA PRO A 11 12.30 18.28 -17.85
C PRO A 11 12.37 17.02 -16.98
N GLN A 12 12.60 17.19 -15.67
CA GLN A 12 12.68 16.10 -14.70
C GLN A 12 11.31 15.61 -14.21
N LYS A 13 10.23 16.38 -14.46
CA LYS A 13 8.89 16.06 -13.96
C LYS A 13 8.26 14.93 -14.78
N LYS A 14 7.72 13.95 -14.08
CA LYS A 14 6.91 12.87 -14.63
C LYS A 14 5.56 12.85 -13.92
N ASN A 15 4.49 13.06 -14.69
CA ASN A 15 3.13 13.08 -14.16
C ASN A 15 2.53 11.66 -14.23
N PRO A 16 1.95 11.13 -13.16
CA PRO A 16 1.32 9.82 -13.14
C PRO A 16 -0.10 9.88 -13.73
N ASP A 17 -0.23 10.19 -15.02
CA ASP A 17 -1.51 10.50 -15.67
C ASP A 17 -2.51 9.34 -15.59
N VAL A 18 -2.04 8.10 -15.75
CA VAL A 18 -2.94 6.94 -15.72
C VAL A 18 -3.65 6.80 -14.36
N PRO A 19 -2.96 6.80 -13.21
CA PRO A 19 -3.61 6.81 -11.90
C PRO A 19 -4.50 8.04 -11.66
N GLU A 20 -4.06 9.22 -12.11
CA GLU A 20 -4.84 10.45 -11.92
C GLU A 20 -6.13 10.44 -12.72
N LEU A 21 -6.08 10.05 -13.99
CA LEU A 21 -7.26 9.93 -14.84
C LEU A 21 -8.21 8.84 -14.37
N ALA A 22 -7.69 7.71 -13.89
CA ALA A 22 -8.53 6.66 -13.32
C ALA A 22 -9.29 7.15 -12.08
N ARG A 23 -8.61 7.88 -11.19
CA ARG A 23 -9.24 8.53 -10.04
C ARG A 23 -10.33 9.53 -10.49
N GLY A 24 -10.05 10.34 -11.52
CA GLY A 24 -11.02 11.28 -12.09
C GLY A 24 -12.25 10.60 -12.71
N LYS A 25 -12.05 9.47 -13.41
CA LYS A 25 -13.13 8.69 -14.02
C LYS A 25 -14.09 8.04 -13.02
N THR A 26 -13.68 7.88 -11.76
CA THR A 26 -14.57 7.42 -10.69
C THR A 26 -15.81 8.32 -10.56
N GLY A 27 -15.63 9.65 -10.64
CA GLY A 27 -16.74 10.59 -10.60
C GLY A 27 -17.74 10.41 -11.76
N ARG A 28 -17.23 10.09 -12.96
CA ARG A 28 -18.09 9.79 -14.13
C ARG A 28 -18.95 8.55 -13.90
N VAL A 29 -18.34 7.45 -13.43
CA VAL A 29 -19.06 6.19 -13.15
C VAL A 29 -20.08 6.35 -12.03
N VAL A 30 -19.71 7.02 -10.94
CA VAL A 30 -20.65 7.33 -9.84
C VAL A 30 -21.79 8.25 -10.30
N GLY A 31 -21.49 9.23 -11.16
CA GLY A 31 -22.52 10.10 -11.76
C GLY A 31 -23.55 9.30 -12.58
N HIS A 32 -23.11 8.33 -13.38
CA HIS A 32 -24.01 7.43 -14.12
C HIS A 32 -24.86 6.57 -13.18
N LEU A 33 -24.27 6.01 -12.13
CA LEU A 33 -25.02 5.25 -11.12
C LEU A 33 -26.10 6.10 -10.48
N MET A 34 -25.78 7.32 -10.06
CA MET A 34 -26.75 8.25 -9.47
C MET A 34 -27.85 8.65 -10.46
N GLY A 35 -27.50 8.84 -11.74
CA GLY A 35 -28.46 9.08 -12.81
C GLY A 35 -29.45 7.93 -12.97
N LEU A 36 -28.96 6.68 -12.99
CA LEU A 36 -29.79 5.47 -13.09
C LEU A 36 -30.70 5.27 -11.87
N ILE A 37 -30.19 5.52 -10.66
CA ILE A 37 -31.01 5.47 -9.43
C ILE A 37 -32.12 6.52 -9.49
N THR A 38 -31.81 7.73 -9.97
CA THR A 38 -32.76 8.82 -10.13
C THR A 38 -33.79 8.48 -11.19
N LEU A 39 -33.40 7.88 -12.30
CA LEU A 39 -34.29 7.40 -13.36
C LEU A 39 -35.35 6.43 -12.82
N MET A 40 -34.96 5.52 -11.95
CA MET A 40 -35.88 4.53 -11.36
C MET A 40 -36.83 5.11 -10.32
N LYS A 41 -36.57 6.31 -9.83
CA LYS A 41 -37.36 6.91 -8.75
C LYS A 41 -38.76 7.31 -9.24
N GLY A 42 -39.80 6.80 -8.57
CA GLY A 42 -41.18 7.22 -8.75
C GLY A 42 -41.84 6.73 -10.06
N GLN A 43 -41.25 5.72 -10.71
CA GLN A 43 -41.89 5.12 -11.90
C GLN A 43 -43.18 4.37 -11.53
N PRO A 44 -44.28 4.57 -12.27
CA PRO A 44 -45.54 3.84 -12.08
C PRO A 44 -45.38 2.38 -12.55
N LEU A 45 -46.31 1.52 -12.11
CA LEU A 45 -46.41 0.14 -12.58
C LEU A 45 -47.00 0.10 -14.01
N ALA A 46 -46.20 0.46 -14.99
CA ALA A 46 -46.55 0.52 -16.40
C ALA A 46 -45.30 0.41 -17.27
N TYR A 47 -45.50 0.42 -18.60
CA TYR A 47 -44.38 0.61 -19.52
C TYR A 47 -43.87 2.03 -19.44
N ASN A 48 -42.64 2.19 -18.95
CA ASN A 48 -42.05 3.52 -18.76
C ASN A 48 -40.95 3.76 -19.82
N LYS A 49 -41.20 4.72 -20.71
CA LYS A 49 -40.20 5.15 -21.71
C LYS A 49 -38.96 5.80 -21.10
N ASP A 50 -39.04 6.27 -19.88
CA ASP A 50 -37.93 6.75 -19.06
C ASP A 50 -36.74 5.77 -19.13
N ASN A 51 -37.00 4.46 -19.11
CA ASN A 51 -35.98 3.40 -19.20
C ASN A 51 -35.22 3.35 -20.54
N GLN A 52 -35.51 4.20 -21.51
CA GLN A 52 -34.68 4.39 -22.69
C GLN A 52 -33.38 5.13 -22.37
N GLU A 53 -33.38 5.95 -21.30
CA GLU A 53 -32.23 6.70 -20.82
C GLU A 53 -31.23 5.84 -20.02
N ASP A 54 -31.50 4.57 -19.79
CA ASP A 54 -30.62 3.67 -19.03
C ASP A 54 -29.38 3.22 -19.79
N LYS A 55 -29.45 3.19 -21.13
CA LYS A 55 -28.47 2.50 -21.97
C LYS A 55 -27.18 3.30 -22.16
N GLU A 56 -27.28 4.58 -22.45
CA GLU A 56 -26.10 5.41 -22.68
C GLU A 56 -25.19 5.49 -21.45
N PRO A 57 -25.70 5.78 -20.24
CA PRO A 57 -24.86 5.76 -19.04
C PRO A 57 -24.25 4.40 -18.73
N LEU A 58 -24.99 3.32 -19.00
CA LEU A 58 -24.47 1.96 -18.80
C LEU A 58 -23.34 1.64 -19.80
N PHE A 59 -23.53 1.90 -21.09
CA PHE A 59 -22.53 1.62 -22.11
C PHE A 59 -21.27 2.45 -21.88
N ASP A 60 -21.41 3.74 -21.62
CA ASP A 60 -20.28 4.61 -21.29
C ASP A 60 -19.52 4.16 -20.04
N THR A 61 -20.24 3.69 -19.02
CA THR A 61 -19.64 3.10 -17.82
C THR A 61 -18.82 1.87 -18.14
N VAL A 62 -19.38 0.94 -18.93
CA VAL A 62 -18.70 -0.30 -19.33
C VAL A 62 -17.42 0.00 -20.10
N ASP A 63 -17.49 0.89 -21.09
CA ASP A 63 -16.33 1.25 -21.90
C ASP A 63 -15.27 1.96 -21.08
N THR A 64 -15.68 2.90 -20.22
CA THR A 64 -14.78 3.61 -19.29
C THR A 64 -14.07 2.63 -18.35
N LEU A 65 -14.79 1.66 -17.79
CA LEU A 65 -14.19 0.68 -16.87
C LEU A 65 -13.27 -0.29 -17.61
N LYS A 66 -13.68 -0.81 -18.77
CA LYS A 66 -12.84 -1.73 -19.57
C LYS A 66 -11.51 -1.09 -19.95
N ASP A 67 -11.55 0.14 -20.46
CA ASP A 67 -10.32 0.86 -20.84
C ASP A 67 -9.45 1.19 -19.64
N THR A 68 -10.05 1.62 -18.52
CA THR A 68 -9.32 1.89 -17.28
C THR A 68 -8.65 0.64 -16.74
N LEU A 69 -9.37 -0.48 -16.66
CA LEU A 69 -8.82 -1.74 -16.16
C LEU A 69 -7.73 -2.30 -17.09
N ARG A 70 -7.90 -2.17 -18.42
CA ARG A 70 -6.90 -2.59 -19.38
C ARG A 70 -5.59 -1.83 -19.17
N ILE A 71 -5.63 -0.49 -19.13
CA ILE A 71 -4.42 0.32 -19.00
C ILE A 71 -3.74 0.11 -17.63
N PHE A 72 -4.53 -0.09 -16.55
CA PHE A 72 -3.99 -0.44 -15.24
C PHE A 72 -3.33 -1.82 -15.23
N SER A 73 -3.94 -2.80 -15.86
CA SER A 73 -3.36 -4.14 -16.01
C SER A 73 -2.00 -4.08 -16.71
N GLU A 74 -1.91 -3.30 -17.78
CA GLU A 74 -0.65 -3.09 -18.50
C GLU A 74 0.39 -2.34 -17.65
N MET A 75 -0.04 -1.33 -16.89
CA MET A 75 0.84 -0.54 -16.03
C MET A 75 1.42 -1.38 -14.89
N VAL A 76 0.59 -2.21 -14.25
CA VAL A 76 0.99 -3.03 -13.10
C VAL A 76 1.71 -4.29 -13.54
N GLY A 77 1.11 -4.99 -14.50
CA GLY A 77 1.58 -6.28 -14.95
C GLY A 77 2.68 -6.23 -16.02
N GLY A 78 2.84 -5.11 -16.73
CA GLY A 78 3.64 -5.03 -17.95
C GLY A 78 2.98 -5.75 -19.14
N GLN A 79 3.57 -5.58 -20.30
CA GLN A 79 3.14 -6.23 -21.54
C GLN A 79 4.21 -7.19 -22.07
N LEU A 80 3.78 -8.28 -22.65
CA LEU A 80 4.67 -9.15 -23.40
C LEU A 80 5.01 -8.47 -24.73
N ASN A 81 6.29 -8.22 -25.00
CA ASN A 81 6.72 -7.74 -26.30
C ASN A 81 6.71 -8.93 -27.29
N PRO A 82 5.85 -8.90 -28.34
CA PRO A 82 5.74 -10.03 -29.25
C PRO A 82 7.02 -10.32 -30.06
N ALA A 83 7.84 -9.28 -30.27
CA ALA A 83 9.08 -9.41 -31.05
C ALA A 83 10.22 -10.02 -30.23
N THR A 84 10.27 -9.78 -28.92
CA THR A 84 11.37 -10.23 -28.04
C THR A 84 10.96 -11.38 -27.12
N GLY A 85 9.66 -11.65 -26.98
CA GLY A 85 9.12 -12.59 -25.99
C GLY A 85 9.35 -12.18 -24.53
N ARG A 86 9.82 -10.96 -24.29
CA ARG A 86 10.12 -10.44 -22.95
C ARG A 86 8.98 -9.58 -22.43
N LYS A 87 8.78 -9.63 -21.12
CA LYS A 87 7.86 -8.74 -20.43
C LYS A 87 8.50 -7.36 -20.27
N GLU A 88 7.84 -6.34 -20.79
CA GLU A 88 8.28 -4.95 -20.74
C GLU A 88 7.31 -4.11 -19.90
N GLY A 89 7.85 -3.21 -19.09
CA GLY A 89 7.07 -2.40 -18.15
C GLY A 89 6.65 -3.17 -16.91
N GLY A 90 5.58 -2.73 -16.29
CA GLY A 90 5.12 -3.25 -15.02
C GLY A 90 5.75 -2.55 -13.81
N ILE A 91 5.32 -2.95 -12.62
CA ILE A 91 5.86 -2.45 -11.35
C ILE A 91 7.18 -3.16 -11.07
N THR A 92 8.21 -2.36 -10.79
CA THR A 92 9.48 -2.85 -10.24
C THR A 92 9.57 -2.54 -8.76
N VAL A 93 9.93 -3.53 -7.97
CA VAL A 93 10.09 -3.38 -6.52
C VAL A 93 11.54 -3.02 -6.21
N ASN A 94 11.75 -1.92 -5.49
CA ASN A 94 13.03 -1.59 -4.91
C ASN A 94 13.07 -2.15 -3.48
N ALA A 95 13.41 -3.43 -3.35
CA ALA A 95 13.40 -4.15 -2.08
C ALA A 95 14.30 -3.48 -1.03
N ALA A 96 15.49 -3.02 -1.43
CA ALA A 96 16.43 -2.36 -0.53
C ALA A 96 15.88 -1.05 0.05
N ALA A 97 15.21 -0.23 -0.80
CA ALA A 97 14.58 1.01 -0.33
C ALA A 97 13.38 0.74 0.58
N MET A 98 12.60 -0.30 0.28
CA MET A 98 11.48 -0.72 1.13
C MET A 98 11.95 -1.23 2.50
N GLU A 99 12.97 -2.07 2.53
CA GLU A 99 13.60 -2.55 3.77
C GLU A 99 14.15 -1.40 4.62
N ALA A 100 14.89 -0.48 3.99
CA ALA A 100 15.42 0.70 4.69
C ALA A 100 14.30 1.60 5.24
N ALA A 101 13.17 1.73 4.54
CA ALA A 101 12.03 2.51 5.00
C ALA A 101 11.35 1.88 6.25
N VAL A 102 11.21 0.55 6.27
CA VAL A 102 10.64 -0.18 7.41
C VAL A 102 11.56 -0.05 8.63
N LYS A 103 12.88 -0.23 8.47
CA LYS A 103 13.84 -0.09 9.57
C LYS A 103 13.81 1.30 10.20
N LYS A 104 13.70 2.37 9.39
CA LYS A 104 13.59 3.75 9.92
C LYS A 104 12.36 3.98 10.80
N GLY A 105 11.29 3.22 10.60
CA GLY A 105 10.05 3.34 11.34
C GLY A 105 9.99 2.53 12.64
N TYR A 106 11.02 1.77 12.97
CA TYR A 106 11.03 0.85 14.13
C TYR A 106 9.80 -0.08 14.13
N ALA A 107 9.44 -0.61 12.98
CA ALA A 107 8.23 -1.41 12.81
C ALA A 107 8.19 -2.66 13.71
N THR A 108 9.36 -3.23 14.04
CA THR A 108 9.51 -4.39 14.92
C THR A 108 9.46 -4.06 16.42
N ALA A 109 9.17 -2.81 16.80
CA ALA A 109 9.04 -2.45 18.21
C ALA A 109 7.91 -3.21 18.91
N THR A 110 6.81 -3.46 18.21
CA THR A 110 5.69 -4.25 18.74
C THR A 110 6.09 -5.71 18.95
N ASP A 111 6.90 -6.28 18.06
CA ASP A 111 7.40 -7.65 18.18
C ASP A 111 8.29 -7.82 19.42
N LEU A 112 9.08 -6.77 19.78
CA LEU A 112 9.84 -6.76 21.02
C LEU A 112 8.92 -6.76 22.25
N ALA A 113 7.82 -6.01 22.22
CA ALA A 113 6.85 -6.01 23.30
C ALA A 113 6.20 -7.38 23.46
N ASP A 114 5.78 -7.99 22.38
CA ASP A 114 5.19 -9.33 22.38
C ASP A 114 6.17 -10.42 22.84
N TYR A 115 7.45 -10.28 22.45
CA TYR A 115 8.51 -11.14 22.95
C TYR A 115 8.62 -11.07 24.47
N LEU A 116 8.65 -9.87 25.03
CA LEU A 116 8.71 -9.66 26.49
C LEU A 116 7.45 -10.19 27.21
N VAL A 117 6.29 -10.03 26.61
CA VAL A 117 5.05 -10.61 27.14
C VAL A 117 5.10 -12.13 27.16
N LYS A 118 5.61 -12.76 26.10
CA LYS A 118 5.85 -14.22 26.06
C LYS A 118 6.86 -14.67 27.13
N LYS A 119 7.80 -13.81 27.54
CA LYS A 119 8.75 -14.04 28.66
C LYS A 119 8.16 -13.68 30.02
N GLY A 120 6.86 -13.36 30.11
CA GLY A 120 6.13 -13.14 31.36
C GLY A 120 6.12 -11.70 31.87
N LEU A 121 6.48 -10.70 31.07
CA LEU A 121 6.34 -9.30 31.42
C LEU A 121 4.90 -8.83 31.10
N PRO A 122 4.20 -8.12 32.01
CA PRO A 122 2.92 -7.52 31.68
C PRO A 122 3.03 -6.56 30.48
N PHE A 123 2.03 -6.55 29.60
CA PHE A 123 2.09 -5.78 28.34
C PHE A 123 2.42 -4.28 28.57
N ARG A 124 1.86 -3.68 29.62
CA ARG A 124 2.11 -2.26 29.95
C ARG A 124 3.58 -2.00 30.26
N ASP A 125 4.21 -2.91 31.01
CA ASP A 125 5.62 -2.79 31.39
C ASP A 125 6.52 -3.10 30.19
N ALA A 126 6.14 -4.08 29.35
CA ALA A 126 6.81 -4.38 28.11
C ALA A 126 6.83 -3.16 27.17
N HIS A 127 5.71 -2.46 27.05
CA HIS A 127 5.60 -1.24 26.24
C HIS A 127 6.56 -0.14 26.75
N GLU A 128 6.70 0.04 28.05
CA GLU A 128 7.63 1.02 28.63
C GLU A 128 9.10 0.65 28.33
N VAL A 129 9.46 -0.63 28.49
CA VAL A 129 10.78 -1.15 28.14
C VAL A 129 11.10 -0.89 26.68
N VAL A 130 10.16 -1.20 25.78
CA VAL A 130 10.31 -0.98 24.34
C VAL A 130 10.46 0.50 23.99
N ALA A 131 9.70 1.38 24.65
CA ALA A 131 9.83 2.83 24.44
C ALA A 131 11.24 3.33 24.77
N HIS A 132 11.87 2.81 25.83
CA HIS A 132 13.26 3.13 26.18
C HIS A 132 14.25 2.57 25.14
N ALA A 133 14.03 1.35 24.65
CA ALA A 133 14.87 0.75 23.61
C ALA A 133 14.81 1.55 22.31
N VAL A 134 13.60 1.92 21.85
CA VAL A 134 13.39 2.75 20.66
C VAL A 134 14.08 4.10 20.81
N LYS A 135 13.90 4.78 21.95
CA LYS A 135 14.54 6.07 22.20
C LYS A 135 16.07 5.98 22.14
N THR A 136 16.64 4.89 22.66
CA THR A 136 18.09 4.65 22.61
C THR A 136 18.56 4.40 21.18
N ALA A 137 17.83 3.55 20.42
CA ALA A 137 18.13 3.28 19.01
C ALA A 137 18.06 4.55 18.17
N GLN A 138 17.04 5.40 18.40
CA GLN A 138 16.91 6.72 17.77
C GLN A 138 18.11 7.63 18.07
N GLY A 139 18.55 7.66 19.32
CA GLY A 139 19.71 8.48 19.72
C GLY A 139 21.02 8.02 19.07
N LEU A 140 21.14 6.73 18.77
CA LEU A 140 22.29 6.13 18.09
C LEU A 140 22.15 6.12 16.57
N GLY A 141 20.96 6.38 16.01
CA GLY A 141 20.67 6.34 14.58
C GLY A 141 20.69 4.93 13.96
N VAL A 142 20.38 3.90 14.77
CA VAL A 142 20.38 2.48 14.35
C VAL A 142 18.97 1.88 14.52
N ASP A 143 18.74 0.73 13.87
CA ASP A 143 17.52 -0.07 14.05
C ASP A 143 17.57 -0.85 15.38
N LEU A 144 16.40 -1.28 15.90
CA LEU A 144 16.34 -2.09 17.13
C LEU A 144 17.13 -3.39 17.02
N SER A 145 17.12 -4.01 15.84
CA SER A 145 17.88 -5.25 15.56
C SER A 145 19.40 -5.06 15.53
N GLU A 146 19.86 -3.81 15.44
CA GLU A 146 21.28 -3.45 15.41
C GLU A 146 21.82 -3.09 16.82
N LEU A 147 20.93 -2.97 17.82
CA LEU A 147 21.37 -2.74 19.19
C LEU A 147 22.09 -3.99 19.73
N PRO A 148 23.25 -3.81 20.42
CA PRO A 148 23.91 -4.93 21.09
C PRO A 148 22.99 -5.57 22.15
N LEU A 149 23.07 -6.90 22.29
CA LEU A 149 22.29 -7.65 23.27
C LEU A 149 22.47 -7.08 24.69
N GLU A 150 23.70 -6.76 25.07
CA GLU A 150 24.00 -6.15 26.37
C GLU A 150 23.28 -4.81 26.60
N THR A 151 22.99 -4.07 25.54
CA THR A 151 22.24 -2.81 25.62
C THR A 151 20.76 -3.10 25.81
N LEU A 152 20.21 -4.06 25.10
CA LEU A 152 18.81 -4.50 25.25
C LEU A 152 18.57 -5.08 26.67
N GLN A 153 19.50 -5.86 27.18
CA GLN A 153 19.44 -6.45 28.54
C GLN A 153 19.47 -5.42 29.67
N LYS A 154 19.97 -4.20 29.43
CA LYS A 154 19.89 -3.12 30.41
C LYS A 154 18.45 -2.63 30.64
N PHE A 155 17.57 -2.81 29.67
CA PHE A 155 16.16 -2.44 29.80
C PHE A 155 15.34 -3.52 30.49
N ASP A 156 15.61 -4.80 30.20
CA ASP A 156 15.02 -5.94 30.91
C ASP A 156 15.92 -7.18 30.78
N SER A 157 16.22 -7.81 31.93
CA SER A 157 17.10 -8.97 31.99
C SER A 157 16.55 -10.26 31.35
N ARG A 158 15.25 -10.29 31.01
CA ARG A 158 14.60 -11.40 30.30
C ARG A 158 14.95 -11.42 28.81
N ILE A 159 15.56 -10.34 28.29
CA ILE A 159 15.99 -10.29 26.89
C ILE A 159 17.20 -11.18 26.72
N GLU A 160 17.06 -12.19 25.88
CA GLU A 160 18.09 -13.15 25.55
C GLU A 160 18.45 -13.06 24.05
N ALA A 161 19.43 -13.82 23.59
CA ALA A 161 19.91 -13.77 22.21
C ALA A 161 18.84 -14.14 21.17
N ASP A 162 17.79 -14.86 21.56
CA ASP A 162 16.65 -15.21 20.71
C ASP A 162 15.78 -14.00 20.28
N VAL A 163 15.94 -12.85 20.96
CA VAL A 163 15.25 -11.59 20.62
C VAL A 163 15.50 -11.12 19.19
N PHE A 164 16.66 -11.41 18.63
CA PHE A 164 17.00 -11.02 17.25
C PHE A 164 16.16 -11.74 16.18
N GLY A 165 15.54 -12.86 16.53
CA GLY A 165 14.54 -13.51 15.68
C GLY A 165 13.33 -12.59 15.44
N PRO A 166 12.53 -12.28 16.46
CA PRO A 166 11.39 -11.35 16.36
C PRO A 166 11.78 -9.95 15.86
N LEU A 167 12.96 -9.44 16.21
CA LEU A 167 13.44 -8.13 15.74
C LEU A 167 13.85 -8.11 14.27
N SER A 168 14.03 -9.25 13.63
CA SER A 168 14.26 -9.29 12.19
C SER A 168 12.94 -9.09 11.42
N LEU A 169 13.01 -8.43 10.25
CA LEU A 169 11.82 -8.26 9.40
C LEU A 169 11.20 -9.61 9.01
N GLN A 170 12.01 -10.62 8.74
CA GLN A 170 11.53 -11.96 8.40
C GLN A 170 10.88 -12.64 9.61
N GLY A 171 11.43 -12.45 10.80
CA GLY A 171 10.85 -12.97 12.03
C GLY A 171 9.48 -12.34 12.37
N SER A 172 9.37 -11.04 12.20
CA SER A 172 8.09 -10.31 12.36
C SER A 172 7.00 -10.82 11.40
N LEU A 173 7.36 -11.13 10.14
CA LEU A 173 6.40 -11.70 9.18
C LEU A 173 5.97 -13.14 9.50
N ASN A 174 6.72 -13.86 10.32
CA ASN A 174 6.49 -15.26 10.67
C ASN A 174 5.92 -15.43 12.11
N ALA A 175 5.71 -14.33 12.84
CA ALA A 175 5.29 -14.30 14.25
C ALA A 175 3.81 -14.63 14.48
#